data_08becdc091bdcf6c987113c7dd27dc66
#
_entry.id   08becdc091bdcf6c987113c7dd27dc66
#
_cell.length_a   1.000
_cell.length_b   1.000
_cell.length_c   1.000
_cell.angle_alpha   90.00
_cell.angle_beta   90.00
_cell.angle_gamma   90.00
#
_symmetry.space_group_name_H-M   'P 1'
#
loop_
_entity.id
_entity.type
_entity.pdbx_description
1 polymer ?
#
loop_
_entity_poly.entity_id
_entity_poly.type
_entity_poly.pdbx_seq_one_letter_code
_entity_poly.pdbx_strand_id
1 'polypeptide(L)'
;MVINENLNLMDKLKILTDAAKYDVACTSSGVERRGDGTGMGNSIAAGICHSFSGDGRCISLLKILYTNECVFDCHYCINRRSNDVERASFTPEEICQLTMEFYRRNYIEGLFLSSGVKHSPDETMEELCRTAELLRNQYHFQGYIHMLSLIHI
;
A
#
# COMPACT_ATOMS: atom_id res chain seq x y z
N MET A 1 -19.86 -9.80 1.83
CA MET A 1 -18.93 -8.66 1.73
C MET A 1 -19.30 -7.69 2.84
N VAL A 2 -18.49 -7.59 3.86
CA VAL A 2 -18.72 -6.67 4.99
C VAL A 2 -17.80 -5.47 4.80
N ILE A 3 -18.39 -4.33 4.43
CA ILE A 3 -17.68 -3.05 4.37
C ILE A 3 -17.85 -2.42 5.74
N ASN A 4 -16.78 -2.28 6.48
CA ASN A 4 -16.79 -1.60 7.77
C ASN A 4 -16.42 -0.13 7.57
N GLU A 5 -17.40 0.76 7.55
CA GLU A 5 -17.23 2.19 7.28
C GLU A 5 -16.52 2.94 8.43
N ASN A 6 -16.34 2.31 9.59
CA ASN A 6 -15.78 2.93 10.81
C ASN A 6 -14.34 2.47 11.13
N LEU A 7 -13.58 2.01 10.14
CA LEU A 7 -12.20 1.62 10.35
C LEU A 7 -11.32 2.85 10.61
N ASN A 8 -10.54 2.82 11.67
CA ASN A 8 -9.50 3.83 11.88
C ASN A 8 -8.32 3.62 10.91
N LEU A 9 -7.47 4.63 10.79
CA LEU A 9 -6.35 4.62 9.85
C LEU A 9 -5.40 3.43 10.05
N MET A 10 -5.18 3.00 11.30
CA MET A 10 -4.30 1.88 11.62
C MET A 10 -4.92 0.53 11.25
N ASP A 11 -6.24 0.38 11.39
CA ASP A 11 -6.94 -0.83 10.97
C ASP A 11 -6.92 -0.96 9.45
N LYS A 12 -7.18 0.14 8.73
CA LYS A 12 -7.03 0.18 7.27
C LYS A 12 -5.61 -0.20 6.84
N LEU A 13 -4.59 0.35 7.50
CA LEU A 13 -3.19 0.06 7.20
C LEU A 13 -2.91 -1.44 7.35
N LYS A 14 -3.36 -2.07 8.42
CA LYS A 14 -3.17 -3.51 8.64
C LYS A 14 -3.82 -4.34 7.53
N ILE A 15 -5.09 -4.09 7.22
CA ILE A 15 -5.84 -4.82 6.19
C ILE A 15 -5.17 -4.66 4.82
N LEU A 16 -4.84 -3.44 4.43
CA LEU A 16 -4.36 -3.12 3.09
C LEU A 16 -2.88 -3.46 2.88
N THR A 17 -2.07 -3.49 3.93
CA THR A 17 -0.70 -4.02 3.85
C THR A 17 -0.69 -5.54 3.79
N ASP A 18 -1.56 -6.22 4.53
CA ASP A 18 -1.70 -7.67 4.44
C ASP A 18 -2.21 -8.10 3.06
N ALA A 19 -3.18 -7.39 2.50
CA ALA A 19 -3.65 -7.61 1.14
C ALA A 19 -2.56 -7.38 0.07
N ALA A 20 -1.68 -6.42 0.27
CA ALA A 20 -0.58 -6.09 -0.63
C ALA A 20 0.54 -7.15 -0.70
N LYS A 21 0.63 -8.06 0.28
CA LYS A 21 1.61 -9.17 0.27
C LYS A 21 1.42 -10.12 -0.91
N TYR A 22 0.20 -10.24 -1.40
CA TYR A 22 -0.15 -11.16 -2.50
C TYR A 22 -0.03 -10.52 -3.89
N ASP A 23 0.47 -9.30 -3.96
CA ASP A 23 0.74 -8.65 -5.22
C ASP A 23 2.01 -9.25 -5.86
N VAL A 24 1.85 -9.80 -7.09
CA VAL A 24 2.91 -10.50 -7.83
C VAL A 24 4.13 -9.64 -8.16
N ALA A 25 4.01 -8.31 -8.10
CA ALA A 25 5.11 -7.40 -8.37
C ALA A 25 6.17 -7.36 -7.25
N CYS A 26 5.95 -8.05 -6.13
CA CYS A 26 6.88 -8.07 -5.01
C CYS A 26 7.51 -9.45 -4.84
N THR A 27 8.79 -9.57 -5.19
CA THR A 27 9.59 -10.79 -4.98
C THR A 27 10.14 -10.91 -3.55
N SER A 28 10.07 -9.86 -2.74
CA SER A 28 10.50 -9.82 -1.35
C SER A 28 9.28 -9.87 -0.41
N SER A 29 8.64 -11.03 -0.31
CA SER A 29 7.60 -11.26 0.68
C SER A 29 8.21 -11.34 2.08
N GLY A 30 7.98 -10.31 2.87
CA GLY A 30 7.89 -10.29 4.30
C GLY A 30 8.86 -11.15 5.12
N VAL A 31 10.00 -10.58 5.53
CA VAL A 31 10.68 -11.06 6.71
C VAL A 31 9.88 -10.55 7.92
N GLU A 32 9.05 -11.40 8.51
CA GLU A 32 8.49 -11.16 9.83
C GLU A 32 9.62 -11.17 10.87
N ARG A 33 10.06 -10.02 11.30
CA ARG A 33 10.80 -9.89 12.55
C ARG A 33 9.79 -9.74 13.68
N ARG A 34 9.47 -10.84 14.35
CA ARG A 34 8.86 -10.79 15.68
C ARG A 34 9.90 -10.19 16.61
N GLY A 35 9.63 -8.99 17.12
CA GLY A 35 10.37 -8.43 18.24
C GLY A 35 10.14 -9.33 19.46
N ASP A 36 11.18 -9.67 20.17
CA ASP A 36 11.19 -10.47 21.40
C ASP A 36 10.65 -9.71 22.63
N GLY A 37 10.01 -8.56 22.45
CA GLY A 37 9.37 -7.79 23.50
C GLY A 37 10.31 -7.02 24.44
N THR A 38 11.64 -7.04 24.22
CA THR A 38 12.60 -6.39 25.11
C THR A 38 13.22 -5.09 24.56
N GLY A 39 12.87 -4.70 23.33
CA GLY A 39 13.33 -3.46 22.72
C GLY A 39 12.33 -2.32 22.80
N MET A 40 12.78 -1.08 23.01
CA MET A 40 11.95 0.10 22.84
C MET A 40 11.61 0.27 21.36
N GLY A 41 10.41 -0.13 20.96
CA GLY A 41 9.86 0.05 19.65
C GLY A 41 9.05 -1.16 19.21
N ASN A 42 7.73 -1.05 19.20
CA ASN A 42 6.88 -1.96 18.46
C ASN A 42 7.20 -1.74 16.97
N SER A 43 8.06 -2.57 16.41
CA SER A 43 8.24 -2.65 14.97
C SER A 43 6.98 -3.30 14.40
N ILE A 44 6.02 -2.49 14.01
CA ILE A 44 4.95 -2.95 13.15
C ILE A 44 5.64 -3.29 11.83
N ALA A 45 5.85 -4.57 11.57
CA ALA A 45 6.37 -5.08 10.31
C ALA A 45 5.31 -4.99 9.19
N ALA A 46 4.46 -3.97 9.24
CA ALA A 46 3.36 -3.81 8.32
C ALA A 46 3.83 -3.05 7.09
N GLY A 47 3.87 -3.74 5.96
CA GLY A 47 3.87 -3.11 4.65
C GLY A 47 5.20 -2.55 4.15
N ILE A 48 6.34 -2.77 4.83
CA ILE A 48 7.64 -2.36 4.30
C ILE A 48 8.20 -3.48 3.43
N CYS A 49 8.39 -3.20 2.15
CA CYS A 49 9.12 -4.07 1.25
C CYS A 49 10.49 -3.47 0.91
N HIS A 50 11.43 -4.34 0.55
CA HIS A 50 12.76 -3.96 0.16
C HIS A 50 12.96 -4.22 -1.33
N SER A 51 13.44 -3.22 -2.06
CA SER A 51 13.82 -3.33 -3.46
C SER A 51 15.29 -2.98 -3.61
N PHE A 52 15.96 -3.60 -4.57
CA PHE A 52 17.34 -3.29 -4.87
C PHE A 52 17.41 -2.41 -6.11
N SER A 53 18.12 -1.29 -6.00
CA SER A 53 18.46 -0.47 -7.16
C SER A 53 19.59 -1.09 -7.97
N GLY A 54 19.78 -0.65 -9.21
CA GLY A 54 20.80 -1.18 -10.10
C GLY A 54 22.25 -1.01 -9.60
N ASP A 55 22.48 -0.14 -8.62
CA ASP A 55 23.75 0.08 -7.93
C ASP A 55 23.92 -0.80 -6.67
N GLY A 56 22.98 -1.72 -6.42
CA GLY A 56 23.01 -2.64 -5.28
C GLY A 56 22.52 -2.08 -3.95
N ARG A 57 22.05 -0.84 -3.90
CA ARG A 57 21.45 -0.28 -2.69
C ARG A 57 20.06 -0.90 -2.43
N CYS A 58 19.81 -1.22 -1.17
CA CYS A 58 18.49 -1.63 -0.71
C CYS A 58 17.64 -0.38 -0.46
N ILE A 59 16.48 -0.31 -1.10
CA ILE A 59 15.50 0.77 -0.94
C ILE A 59 14.30 0.21 -0.18
N SER A 60 13.93 0.84 0.92
CA SER A 60 12.75 0.49 1.70
C SER A 60 11.52 1.25 1.19
N LEU A 61 10.47 0.50 0.83
CA LEU A 61 9.23 1.06 0.30
C LEU A 61 8.06 0.72 1.21
N LEU A 62 7.17 1.67 1.47
CA LEU A 62 5.86 1.38 2.03
C LEU A 62 5.00 0.78 0.91
N LYS A 63 4.69 -0.51 1.02
CA LYS A 63 3.84 -1.21 0.05
C LYS A 63 2.44 -1.34 0.61
N ILE A 64 1.50 -0.64 -0.01
CA ILE A 64 0.09 -0.65 0.36
C ILE A 64 -0.82 -0.72 -0.86
N LEU A 65 -2.04 -1.23 -0.65
CA LEU A 65 -3.13 -1.06 -1.59
C LEU A 65 -3.90 0.24 -1.26
N TYR A 66 -4.30 0.96 -2.30
CA TYR A 66 -5.27 2.06 -2.17
C TYR A 66 -6.61 1.52 -1.67
N THR A 67 -7.07 0.42 -2.28
CA THR A 67 -8.23 -0.35 -1.85
C THR A 67 -8.07 -1.82 -2.19
N ASN A 68 -8.65 -2.70 -1.39
CA ASN A 68 -8.81 -4.11 -1.73
C ASN A 68 -10.26 -4.46 -2.12
N GLU A 69 -11.15 -3.46 -2.21
CA GLU A 69 -12.42 -3.60 -2.89
C GLU A 69 -12.17 -3.77 -4.39
N CYS A 70 -12.80 -4.77 -5.02
CA CYS A 70 -12.60 -5.02 -6.45
C CYS A 70 -13.88 -5.51 -7.10
N VAL A 71 -14.20 -4.96 -8.29
CA VAL A 71 -15.34 -5.38 -9.11
C VAL A 71 -15.03 -6.63 -9.93
N PHE A 72 -13.74 -6.96 -10.10
CA PHE A 72 -13.30 -8.13 -10.87
C PHE A 72 -13.19 -9.38 -10.01
N ASP A 73 -13.24 -10.52 -10.68
CA ASP A 73 -13.19 -11.84 -10.05
C ASP A 73 -12.06 -12.71 -10.61
N CYS A 74 -10.86 -12.17 -10.67
CA CYS A 74 -9.66 -12.86 -11.16
C CYS A 74 -9.35 -14.08 -10.29
N HIS A 75 -9.28 -15.26 -10.88
CA HIS A 75 -9.18 -16.55 -10.17
C HIS A 75 -7.98 -16.66 -9.22
N TYR A 76 -6.86 -16.03 -9.56
CA TYR A 76 -5.63 -16.06 -8.76
C TYR A 76 -5.55 -14.98 -7.68
N CYS A 77 -6.47 -14.00 -7.69
CA CYS A 77 -6.40 -12.84 -6.81
C CYS A 77 -7.12 -13.09 -5.49
N ILE A 78 -6.43 -12.84 -4.37
CA ILE A 78 -7.05 -12.94 -3.05
C ILE A 78 -8.14 -11.90 -2.84
N ASN A 79 -8.00 -10.74 -3.49
CA ASN A 79 -8.92 -9.61 -3.39
C ASN A 79 -10.05 -9.67 -4.44
N ARG A 80 -10.23 -10.82 -5.13
CA ARG A 80 -11.33 -10.98 -6.09
C ARG A 80 -12.68 -10.77 -5.40
N ARG A 81 -13.67 -10.33 -6.19
CA ARG A 81 -15.01 -9.98 -5.68
C ARG A 81 -15.68 -11.11 -4.91
N SER A 82 -15.56 -12.35 -5.39
CA SER A 82 -16.21 -13.53 -4.78
C SER A 82 -15.54 -14.01 -3.48
N ASN A 83 -14.35 -13.49 -3.14
CA ASN A 83 -13.64 -13.91 -1.95
C ASN A 83 -14.12 -13.13 -0.73
N ASP A 84 -14.41 -13.84 0.37
CA ASP A 84 -14.87 -13.24 1.63
C ASP A 84 -13.67 -12.81 2.49
N VAL A 85 -13.12 -11.65 2.15
CA VAL A 85 -12.04 -11.00 2.90
C VAL A 85 -12.49 -9.64 3.40
N GLU A 86 -11.92 -9.19 4.49
CA GLU A 86 -12.19 -7.86 5.02
C GLU A 86 -11.75 -6.78 4.02
N ARG A 87 -12.63 -5.81 3.77
CA ARG A 87 -12.42 -4.78 2.76
C ARG A 87 -12.20 -3.43 3.42
N ALA A 88 -11.26 -2.68 2.85
CA ALA A 88 -10.95 -1.32 3.26
C ALA A 88 -10.54 -0.48 2.05
N SER A 89 -10.67 0.84 2.21
CA SER A 89 -10.21 1.82 1.22
C SER A 89 -9.59 3.00 1.96
N PHE A 90 -8.46 3.48 1.45
CA PHE A 90 -7.89 4.75 1.85
C PHE A 90 -8.50 5.90 1.04
N THR A 91 -8.33 7.11 1.56
CA THR A 91 -8.40 8.33 0.75
C THR A 91 -6.99 8.72 0.30
N PRO A 92 -6.85 9.55 -0.75
CA PRO A 92 -5.55 10.10 -1.16
C PRO A 92 -4.81 10.79 -0.02
N GLU A 93 -5.54 11.54 0.81
CA GLU A 93 -5.00 12.28 1.94
C GLU A 93 -4.47 11.34 3.05
N GLU A 94 -5.20 10.26 3.35
CA GLU A 94 -4.75 9.24 4.31
C GLU A 94 -3.44 8.57 3.88
N ILE A 95 -3.30 8.24 2.58
CA ILE A 95 -2.05 7.68 2.03
C ILE A 95 -0.91 8.68 2.14
N CYS A 96 -1.17 9.95 1.79
CA CYS A 96 -0.18 11.01 1.91
C CYS A 96 0.30 11.18 3.35
N GLN A 97 -0.62 11.21 4.30
CA GLN A 97 -0.29 11.32 5.73
C GLN A 97 0.58 10.15 6.19
N LEU A 98 0.15 8.91 5.93
CA LEU A 98 0.91 7.71 6.29
C LEU A 98 2.31 7.72 5.68
N THR A 99 2.40 7.98 4.37
CA THR A 99 3.68 8.01 3.64
C THR A 99 4.62 9.04 4.26
N MET A 100 4.14 10.23 4.56
CA MET A 100 4.96 11.30 5.15
C MET A 100 5.40 10.98 6.58
N GLU A 101 4.54 10.36 7.38
CA GLU A 101 4.89 9.94 8.74
C GLU A 101 6.00 8.89 8.73
N PHE A 102 5.90 7.87 7.89
CA PHE A 102 6.92 6.83 7.76
C PHE A 102 8.23 7.39 7.17
N TYR A 103 8.13 8.28 6.18
CA TYR A 103 9.28 8.92 5.56
C TYR A 103 10.04 9.83 6.52
N ARG A 104 9.37 10.68 7.28
CA ARG A 104 9.98 11.57 8.28
C ARG A 104 10.67 10.82 9.41
N ARG A 105 10.21 9.61 9.72
CA ARG A 105 10.84 8.71 10.71
C ARG A 105 11.96 7.86 10.13
N ASN A 106 12.31 8.05 8.86
CA ASN A 106 13.31 7.26 8.13
C ASN A 106 13.00 5.74 8.08
N TYR A 107 11.74 5.36 8.12
CA TYR A 107 11.34 3.95 7.97
C TYR A 107 11.28 3.52 6.52
N ILE A 108 11.02 4.46 5.61
CA ILE A 108 10.90 4.24 4.17
C ILE A 108 11.61 5.32 3.38
N GLU A 109 12.02 4.97 2.17
CA GLU A 109 12.58 5.86 1.16
C GLU A 109 11.60 6.12 0.01
N GLY A 110 10.49 5.37 -0.04
CA GLY A 110 9.49 5.53 -1.07
C GLY A 110 8.17 4.84 -0.76
N LEU A 111 7.22 5.04 -1.67
CA LEU A 111 5.89 4.45 -1.67
C LEU A 111 5.74 3.50 -2.85
N PHE A 112 5.24 2.29 -2.60
CA PHE A 112 4.75 1.36 -3.61
C PHE A 112 3.22 1.27 -3.48
N LEU A 113 2.50 1.85 -4.44
CA LEU A 113 1.06 1.96 -4.44
C LEU A 113 0.44 1.10 -5.55
N SER A 114 -0.41 0.17 -5.16
CA SER A 114 -1.26 -0.60 -6.06
C SER A 114 -2.72 -0.52 -5.60
N SER A 115 -3.65 -1.14 -6.30
CA SER A 115 -5.07 -1.07 -5.96
C SER A 115 -5.85 -2.26 -6.50
N GLY A 116 -6.93 -2.63 -5.80
CA GLY A 116 -8.08 -3.24 -6.44
C GLY A 116 -8.82 -2.20 -7.28
N VAL A 117 -9.81 -2.63 -8.06
CA VAL A 117 -10.64 -1.75 -8.90
C VAL A 117 -12.01 -1.62 -8.28
N LYS A 118 -12.30 -0.47 -7.66
CA LYS A 118 -13.55 -0.28 -6.89
C LYS A 118 -14.77 -0.13 -7.79
N HIS A 119 -14.73 0.74 -8.76
CA HIS A 119 -15.83 1.01 -9.70
C HIS A 119 -15.38 0.78 -11.15
N SER A 120 -14.37 1.51 -11.58
CA SER A 120 -13.75 1.37 -12.89
C SER A 120 -12.23 1.50 -12.82
N PRO A 121 -11.49 0.95 -13.79
CA PRO A 121 -10.03 1.16 -13.86
C PRO A 121 -9.65 2.64 -13.97
N ASP A 122 -10.38 3.39 -14.80
CA ASP A 122 -10.09 4.81 -15.05
C ASP A 122 -10.24 5.64 -13.77
N GLU A 123 -11.40 5.53 -13.09
CA GLU A 123 -11.66 6.22 -11.84
C GLU A 123 -10.64 5.86 -10.75
N THR A 124 -10.29 4.57 -10.65
CA THR A 124 -9.27 4.14 -9.69
C THR A 124 -7.90 4.73 -10.01
N MET A 125 -7.54 4.80 -11.30
CA MET A 125 -6.27 5.44 -11.73
C MET A 125 -6.26 6.94 -11.47
N GLU A 126 -7.37 7.64 -11.64
CA GLU A 126 -7.49 9.06 -11.29
C GLU A 126 -7.19 9.30 -9.81
N GLU A 127 -7.72 8.46 -8.92
CA GLU A 127 -7.44 8.53 -7.48
C GLU A 127 -5.96 8.23 -7.15
N LEU A 128 -5.36 7.25 -7.81
CA LEU A 128 -3.92 6.97 -7.65
C LEU A 128 -3.06 8.13 -8.15
N CYS A 129 -3.38 8.70 -9.31
CA CYS A 129 -2.69 9.87 -9.85
C CYS A 129 -2.83 11.08 -8.92
N ARG A 130 -4.03 11.34 -8.43
CA ARG A 130 -4.30 12.40 -7.44
C ARG A 130 -3.45 12.21 -6.18
N THR A 131 -3.32 10.97 -5.69
CA THR A 131 -2.46 10.67 -4.54
C THR A 131 -1.01 11.07 -4.81
N ALA A 132 -0.48 10.71 -5.99
CA ALA A 132 0.89 11.07 -6.37
C ALA A 132 1.08 12.58 -6.53
N GLU A 133 0.09 13.28 -7.11
CA GLU A 133 0.10 14.74 -7.25
C GLU A 133 0.09 15.45 -5.89
N LEU A 134 -0.76 15.00 -4.96
CA LEU A 134 -0.79 15.53 -3.59
C LEU A 134 0.55 15.33 -2.89
N LEU A 135 1.12 14.13 -2.97
CA LEU A 135 2.43 13.83 -2.39
C LEU A 135 3.53 14.76 -2.93
N ARG A 136 3.56 15.00 -4.23
CA ARG A 136 4.59 15.84 -4.86
C ARG A 136 4.36 17.33 -4.62
N ASN A 137 3.14 17.80 -4.85
CA ASN A 137 2.84 19.23 -4.92
C ASN A 137 2.51 19.82 -3.55
N GLN A 138 1.76 19.09 -2.72
CA GLN A 138 1.30 19.61 -1.42
C GLN A 138 2.22 19.17 -0.27
N TYR A 139 2.63 17.91 -0.24
CA TYR A 139 3.46 17.37 0.83
C TYR A 139 4.97 17.46 0.54
N HIS A 140 5.35 17.84 -0.68
CA HIS A 140 6.75 17.97 -1.11
C HIS A 140 7.57 16.70 -0.88
N PHE A 141 6.95 15.54 -1.04
CA PHE A 141 7.59 14.25 -0.89
C PHE A 141 8.68 14.05 -1.95
N GLN A 142 9.92 13.82 -1.52
CA GLN A 142 11.09 13.64 -2.40
C GLN A 142 11.47 12.18 -2.60
N GLY A 143 10.80 11.25 -1.89
CA GLY A 143 11.07 9.83 -2.00
C GLY A 143 10.61 9.22 -3.33
N TYR A 144 10.94 7.96 -3.52
CA TYR A 144 10.53 7.19 -4.70
C TYR A 144 9.03 6.89 -4.66
N ILE A 145 8.36 6.98 -5.82
CA ILE A 145 6.97 6.55 -5.99
C ILE A 145 6.91 5.51 -7.10
N HIS A 146 6.41 4.33 -6.75
CA HIS A 146 6.09 3.26 -7.69
C HIS A 146 4.58 3.02 -7.68
N MET A 147 3.95 3.11 -8.84
CA MET A 147 2.52 2.83 -9.00
C MET A 147 2.31 1.73 -10.03
N LEU A 148 1.36 0.83 -9.76
CA LEU A 148 0.89 -0.14 -10.73
C LEU A 148 -0.30 0.45 -11.51
N SER A 149 -0.14 0.53 -12.83
CA SER A 149 -1.23 0.95 -13.71
C SER A 149 -2.30 -0.13 -13.83
N LEU A 150 -3.56 0.29 -13.78
CA LEU A 150 -4.74 -0.55 -14.00
C LEU A 150 -5.33 -0.38 -15.41
N ILE A 151 -4.73 0.51 -16.20
CA ILE A 151 -5.16 0.83 -17.55
C ILE A 151 -4.17 0.19 -18.51
N HIS A 152 -4.68 -0.48 -19.53
CA HIS A 152 -3.83 -1.00 -20.59
C HIS A 152 -3.26 0.14 -21.45
N ILE A 153 -2.02 -0.04 -21.77
CA ILE A 153 -1.29 0.81 -22.68
C ILE A 153 -1.54 0.34 -24.13
#